data_c3262cc514f9603d972d8adc35389adf
#
_entry.id   c3262cc514f9603d972d8adc35389adf
#
_cell.length_a   1.000
_cell.length_b   1.000
_cell.length_c   1.000
_cell.angle_alpha   90.00
_cell.angle_beta   90.00
_cell.angle_gamma   90.00
#
_symmetry.space_group_name_H-M   'P 1'
#
loop_
_entity.id
_entity.type
_entity.pdbx_description
1 polymer ?
#
loop_
_entity_poly.entity_id
_entity_poly.type
_entity_poly.pdbx_seq_one_letter_code
_entity_poly.pdbx_strand_id
1 'polypeptide(L)'
;TVHYLGTADQWKAIEISQKNEFLTDANIHYCTLIKDNAGTCDNAGTRDYSCATCGTTFTVNVPKTEHNYSDWEVTRKATCTLEGEETSICSKCGDTKHRSIEKEYHDYDWVSGVDATCEKEGRTGYYKCRNCGVVEEQAEVIPAKGHSYYVANRTEPSCTEKGKEVDRCSNCGKEVTKELLA
;
A
#
# COMPACT_ATOMS: atom_id res chain seq x y z
N THR A 1 -13.21 -45.83 -40.84
CA THR A 1 -14.14 -45.69 -39.70
C THR A 1 -13.78 -44.41 -38.95
N VAL A 2 -14.81 -43.62 -38.66
CA VAL A 2 -14.72 -42.40 -37.83
C VAL A 2 -15.54 -42.57 -36.56
N HIS A 3 -14.94 -42.29 -35.42
CA HIS A 3 -15.66 -42.28 -34.14
C HIS A 3 -16.14 -40.83 -33.85
N TYR A 4 -17.45 -40.66 -33.85
CA TYR A 4 -18.05 -39.35 -33.55
C TYR A 4 -18.55 -39.34 -32.07
N LEU A 5 -18.08 -38.34 -31.32
CA LEU A 5 -18.44 -38.20 -29.91
C LEU A 5 -19.78 -37.46 -29.77
N GLY A 6 -20.85 -38.10 -30.20
CA GLY A 6 -22.20 -37.55 -30.19
C GLY A 6 -23.21 -38.47 -30.83
N THR A 7 -24.43 -37.99 -31.04
CA THR A 7 -25.55 -38.73 -31.62
C THR A 7 -25.57 -38.65 -33.15
N ALA A 8 -26.30 -39.58 -33.79
CA ALA A 8 -26.51 -39.56 -35.25
C ALA A 8 -27.20 -38.27 -35.71
N ASP A 9 -28.12 -37.72 -34.96
CA ASP A 9 -28.79 -36.47 -35.32
C ASP A 9 -27.87 -35.26 -35.24
N GLN A 10 -26.97 -35.24 -34.23
CA GLN A 10 -25.91 -34.22 -34.14
C GLN A 10 -24.93 -34.30 -35.31
N TRP A 11 -24.56 -35.51 -35.74
CA TRP A 11 -23.70 -35.70 -36.92
C TRP A 11 -24.36 -35.17 -38.19
N LYS A 12 -25.66 -35.47 -38.42
CA LYS A 12 -26.42 -35.01 -39.59
C LYS A 12 -26.54 -33.47 -39.66
N ALA A 13 -26.47 -32.81 -38.52
CA ALA A 13 -26.54 -31.34 -38.43
C ALA A 13 -25.20 -30.65 -38.77
N ILE A 14 -24.11 -31.39 -38.96
CA ILE A 14 -22.81 -30.85 -39.32
C ILE A 14 -22.72 -30.61 -40.80
N GLU A 15 -22.47 -29.36 -41.18
CA GLU A 15 -22.14 -29.03 -42.58
C GLU A 15 -20.72 -29.48 -42.92
N ILE A 16 -20.60 -30.43 -43.83
CA ILE A 16 -19.32 -30.93 -44.30
C ILE A 16 -18.85 -30.05 -45.46
N SER A 17 -17.81 -29.26 -45.24
CA SER A 17 -17.26 -28.36 -46.26
C SER A 17 -16.58 -29.14 -47.40
N GLN A 18 -16.53 -28.53 -48.61
CA GLN A 18 -15.72 -28.99 -49.74
C GLN A 18 -14.29 -29.30 -49.29
N LYS A 19 -13.68 -30.38 -49.68
CA LYS A 19 -12.41 -30.96 -49.27
C LYS A 19 -12.48 -31.95 -48.08
N ASN A 20 -13.67 -32.15 -47.51
CA ASN A 20 -13.87 -33.17 -46.44
C ASN A 20 -14.91 -34.21 -46.86
N GLU A 21 -15.19 -34.33 -48.17
CA GLU A 21 -16.20 -35.23 -48.72
C GLU A 21 -16.00 -36.68 -48.32
N PHE A 22 -14.75 -37.09 -48.02
CA PHE A 22 -14.45 -38.43 -47.53
C PHE A 22 -15.20 -38.74 -46.19
N LEU A 23 -15.69 -37.74 -45.48
CA LEU A 23 -16.49 -37.92 -44.26
C LEU A 23 -17.96 -38.33 -44.59
N THR A 24 -18.45 -37.97 -45.78
CA THR A 24 -19.82 -38.35 -46.20
C THR A 24 -19.96 -39.84 -46.45
N ASP A 25 -18.90 -40.47 -46.92
CA ASP A 25 -18.84 -41.93 -47.27
C ASP A 25 -18.20 -42.74 -46.11
N ALA A 26 -17.84 -42.10 -45.01
CA ALA A 26 -17.19 -42.76 -43.92
C ALA A 26 -18.18 -43.62 -43.10
N ASN A 27 -17.69 -44.77 -42.62
CA ASN A 27 -18.42 -45.53 -41.61
C ASN A 27 -18.32 -44.83 -40.26
N ILE A 28 -19.41 -44.19 -39.85
CA ILE A 28 -19.47 -43.40 -38.60
C ILE A 28 -19.94 -44.24 -37.44
N HIS A 29 -19.12 -44.40 -36.47
CA HIS A 29 -19.45 -44.98 -35.16
C HIS A 29 -19.80 -43.89 -34.15
N TYR A 30 -21.00 -43.91 -33.63
CA TYR A 30 -21.49 -42.93 -32.65
C TYR A 30 -21.11 -43.41 -31.25
N CYS A 31 -20.50 -42.50 -30.47
CA CYS A 31 -20.05 -42.78 -29.11
C CYS A 31 -20.88 -41.97 -28.14
N THR A 32 -21.37 -42.64 -27.11
CA THR A 32 -22.18 -42.02 -26.05
C THR A 32 -21.32 -41.58 -24.89
N LEU A 33 -21.65 -40.46 -24.29
CA LEU A 33 -21.03 -39.98 -23.07
C LEU A 33 -21.38 -40.92 -21.92
N ILE A 34 -20.39 -41.50 -21.25
CA ILE A 34 -20.57 -42.42 -20.12
C ILE A 34 -20.13 -41.80 -18.79
N LYS A 35 -19.27 -40.77 -18.83
CA LYS A 35 -18.84 -40.06 -17.64
C LYS A 35 -18.50 -38.61 -18.01
N ASP A 36 -18.99 -37.66 -17.25
CA ASP A 36 -18.68 -36.24 -17.36
C ASP A 36 -18.11 -35.72 -16.03
N ASN A 37 -16.82 -35.47 -16.02
CA ASN A 37 -16.16 -34.70 -14.98
C ASN A 37 -15.94 -33.29 -15.55
N ALA A 38 -16.87 -32.39 -15.30
CA ALA A 38 -16.73 -31.00 -15.76
C ALA A 38 -15.45 -30.35 -15.18
N GLY A 39 -14.74 -29.63 -16.02
CA GLY A 39 -13.64 -28.80 -15.55
C GLY A 39 -14.15 -27.69 -14.62
N THR A 40 -13.35 -27.39 -13.62
CA THR A 40 -13.54 -26.21 -12.75
C THR A 40 -12.54 -25.13 -13.14
N CYS A 41 -12.56 -23.98 -12.50
CA CYS A 41 -11.53 -22.96 -12.73
C CYS A 41 -10.15 -23.38 -12.20
N ASP A 42 -10.10 -24.31 -11.22
CA ASP A 42 -8.84 -24.81 -10.67
C ASP A 42 -8.31 -26.04 -11.38
N ASN A 43 -9.23 -26.90 -11.85
CA ASN A 43 -8.87 -28.19 -12.41
C ASN A 43 -9.52 -28.43 -13.77
N ALA A 44 -8.71 -28.96 -14.71
CA ALA A 44 -9.24 -29.52 -15.94
C ALA A 44 -10.11 -30.74 -15.63
N GLY A 45 -11.12 -30.93 -16.43
CA GLY A 45 -12.02 -32.08 -16.36
C GLY A 45 -11.71 -33.13 -17.42
N THR A 46 -12.52 -34.19 -17.45
CA THR A 46 -12.48 -35.23 -18.49
C THR A 46 -13.90 -35.67 -18.84
N ARG A 47 -14.09 -36.04 -20.11
CA ARG A 47 -15.29 -36.70 -20.62
C ARG A 47 -14.93 -38.05 -21.18
N ASP A 48 -15.57 -39.08 -20.70
CA ASP A 48 -15.38 -40.43 -21.19
C ASP A 48 -16.56 -40.82 -22.07
N TYR A 49 -16.27 -41.34 -23.26
CA TYR A 49 -17.24 -41.78 -24.26
C TYR A 49 -17.02 -43.26 -24.52
N SER A 50 -18.08 -43.98 -24.81
CA SER A 50 -18.04 -45.38 -25.24
C SER A 50 -18.74 -45.53 -26.58
N CYS A 51 -18.09 -46.21 -27.51
CA CYS A 51 -18.68 -46.58 -28.78
C CYS A 51 -19.53 -47.87 -28.65
N ALA A 52 -20.84 -47.77 -28.91
CA ALA A 52 -21.72 -48.88 -28.83
C ALA A 52 -21.49 -49.97 -29.90
N THR A 53 -20.85 -49.59 -31.02
CA THR A 53 -20.61 -50.48 -32.17
C THR A 53 -19.36 -51.35 -31.97
N CYS A 54 -18.27 -50.80 -31.41
CA CYS A 54 -17.01 -51.50 -31.28
C CYS A 54 -16.47 -51.62 -29.84
N GLY A 55 -17.18 -51.06 -28.86
CA GLY A 55 -16.77 -51.08 -27.45
C GLY A 55 -15.57 -50.22 -27.08
N THR A 56 -15.01 -49.47 -28.01
CA THR A 56 -13.84 -48.59 -27.76
C THR A 56 -14.26 -47.43 -26.87
N THR A 57 -13.42 -47.08 -25.90
CA THR A 57 -13.62 -45.95 -25.03
C THR A 57 -12.65 -44.80 -25.39
N PHE A 58 -13.12 -43.56 -25.23
CA PHE A 58 -12.32 -42.37 -25.53
C PHE A 58 -12.45 -41.40 -24.34
N THR A 59 -11.30 -40.88 -23.89
CA THR A 59 -11.27 -39.81 -22.90
C THR A 59 -10.89 -38.50 -23.58
N VAL A 60 -11.71 -37.48 -23.39
CA VAL A 60 -11.48 -36.12 -23.88
C VAL A 60 -11.22 -35.19 -22.70
N ASN A 61 -10.13 -34.46 -22.77
CA ASN A 61 -9.84 -33.44 -21.75
C ASN A 61 -10.80 -32.25 -21.89
N VAL A 62 -11.37 -31.83 -20.78
CA VAL A 62 -12.17 -30.62 -20.67
C VAL A 62 -11.28 -29.53 -20.06
N PRO A 63 -11.05 -28.41 -20.76
CA PRO A 63 -10.20 -27.36 -20.23
C PRO A 63 -10.78 -26.76 -18.94
N LYS A 64 -9.94 -26.12 -18.14
CA LYS A 64 -10.35 -25.32 -17.01
C LYS A 64 -11.34 -24.23 -17.48
N THR A 65 -12.32 -23.92 -16.65
CA THR A 65 -13.21 -22.78 -16.88
C THR A 65 -12.53 -21.47 -16.43
N GLU A 66 -12.99 -20.36 -16.93
CA GLU A 66 -12.50 -19.07 -16.47
C GLU A 66 -12.95 -18.78 -15.04
N HIS A 67 -12.07 -18.08 -14.29
CA HIS A 67 -12.42 -17.54 -12.99
C HIS A 67 -13.47 -16.43 -13.13
N ASN A 68 -14.38 -16.35 -12.19
CA ASN A 68 -15.37 -15.29 -12.09
C ASN A 68 -15.06 -14.47 -10.82
N TYR A 69 -14.17 -13.49 -10.96
CA TYR A 69 -13.77 -12.63 -9.87
C TYR A 69 -14.84 -11.56 -9.57
N SER A 70 -14.99 -11.23 -8.29
CA SER A 70 -15.80 -10.10 -7.82
C SER A 70 -15.20 -8.77 -8.26
N ASP A 71 -15.92 -7.69 -8.04
CA ASP A 71 -15.33 -6.36 -8.03
C ASP A 71 -14.23 -6.26 -6.94
N TRP A 72 -13.32 -5.30 -7.10
CA TRP A 72 -12.26 -5.07 -6.15
C TRP A 72 -12.79 -4.42 -4.87
N GLU A 73 -12.51 -5.03 -3.72
CA GLU A 73 -12.88 -4.51 -2.40
C GLU A 73 -11.64 -4.07 -1.63
N VAL A 74 -11.70 -2.90 -1.02
CA VAL A 74 -10.61 -2.38 -0.18
C VAL A 74 -10.55 -3.19 1.11
N THR A 75 -9.54 -4.03 1.24
CA THR A 75 -9.29 -4.85 2.44
C THR A 75 -8.39 -4.14 3.44
N ARG A 76 -7.57 -3.21 2.97
CA ARG A 76 -6.76 -2.32 3.80
C ARG A 76 -6.66 -0.95 3.13
N LYS A 77 -7.08 0.10 3.85
CA LYS A 77 -6.94 1.49 3.37
C LYS A 77 -5.47 1.89 3.32
N ALA A 78 -5.11 2.67 2.29
CA ALA A 78 -3.82 3.33 2.25
C ALA A 78 -3.72 4.39 3.36
N THR A 79 -2.50 4.65 3.81
CA THR A 79 -2.14 5.79 4.65
C THR A 79 -0.92 6.47 4.05
N CYS A 80 -0.50 7.59 4.59
CA CYS A 80 0.72 8.25 4.13
C CYS A 80 2.03 7.48 4.46
N THR A 81 1.95 6.42 5.27
CA THR A 81 3.11 5.57 5.61
C THR A 81 3.02 4.16 5.06
N LEU A 82 1.81 3.67 4.80
CA LEU A 82 1.55 2.30 4.35
C LEU A 82 0.67 2.31 3.10
N GLU A 83 1.03 1.46 2.14
CA GLU A 83 0.16 1.17 1.00
C GLU A 83 -1.11 0.46 1.46
N GLY A 84 -2.21 0.74 0.79
CA GLY A 84 -3.44 0.01 0.95
C GLY A 84 -3.45 -1.28 0.13
N GLU A 85 -4.54 -2.02 0.20
CA GLU A 85 -4.73 -3.26 -0.52
C GLU A 85 -6.19 -3.45 -0.90
N GLU A 86 -6.41 -3.89 -2.13
CA GLU A 86 -7.70 -4.36 -2.60
C GLU A 86 -7.61 -5.85 -2.95
N THR A 87 -8.70 -6.54 -2.73
CA THR A 87 -8.82 -7.97 -3.00
C THR A 87 -10.03 -8.23 -3.88
N SER A 88 -9.90 -9.15 -4.82
CA SER A 88 -10.99 -9.67 -5.64
C SER A 88 -11.01 -11.19 -5.51
N ILE A 89 -12.18 -11.78 -5.30
CA ILE A 89 -12.35 -13.20 -4.95
C ILE A 89 -13.15 -13.89 -6.05
N CYS A 90 -12.64 -15.03 -6.52
CA CYS A 90 -13.39 -15.85 -7.46
C CYS A 90 -14.59 -16.52 -6.77
N SER A 91 -15.80 -16.24 -7.24
CA SER A 91 -17.04 -16.78 -6.70
C SER A 91 -17.19 -18.31 -6.88
N LYS A 92 -16.39 -18.92 -7.77
CA LYS A 92 -16.47 -20.37 -8.07
C LYS A 92 -15.53 -21.22 -7.22
N CYS A 93 -14.31 -20.72 -6.92
CA CYS A 93 -13.27 -21.52 -6.24
C CYS A 93 -12.66 -20.82 -5.02
N GLY A 94 -12.96 -19.53 -4.79
CA GLY A 94 -12.39 -18.78 -3.67
C GLY A 94 -10.97 -18.28 -3.91
N ASP A 95 -10.41 -18.50 -5.11
CA ASP A 95 -9.11 -17.93 -5.46
C ASP A 95 -9.11 -16.41 -5.34
N THR A 96 -8.02 -15.83 -4.84
CA THR A 96 -7.93 -14.41 -4.54
C THR A 96 -6.85 -13.72 -5.35
N LYS A 97 -7.17 -12.52 -5.83
CA LYS A 97 -6.22 -11.59 -6.42
C LYS A 97 -6.06 -10.39 -5.52
N HIS A 98 -4.85 -9.89 -5.42
CA HIS A 98 -4.50 -8.72 -4.63
C HIS A 98 -3.87 -7.65 -5.52
N ARG A 99 -4.14 -6.39 -5.22
CA ARG A 99 -3.40 -5.25 -5.78
C ARG A 99 -3.20 -4.19 -4.71
N SER A 100 -2.06 -3.49 -4.78
CA SER A 100 -1.77 -2.39 -3.86
C SER A 100 -2.50 -1.11 -4.26
N ILE A 101 -2.86 -0.32 -3.25
CA ILE A 101 -3.30 1.07 -3.38
C ILE A 101 -2.12 1.94 -2.96
N GLU A 102 -1.75 2.91 -3.77
CA GLU A 102 -0.65 3.83 -3.47
C GLU A 102 -0.87 4.54 -2.12
N LYS A 103 0.24 4.88 -1.45
CA LYS A 103 0.21 5.66 -0.20
C LYS A 103 -0.46 7.00 -0.44
N GLU A 104 -1.16 7.48 0.57
CA GLU A 104 -1.67 8.85 0.58
C GLU A 104 -0.52 9.85 0.73
N TYR A 105 -0.71 11.06 0.24
CA TYR A 105 0.23 12.16 0.46
C TYR A 105 0.22 12.58 1.93
N HIS A 106 1.38 13.09 2.40
CA HIS A 106 1.45 13.72 3.72
C HIS A 106 0.70 15.06 3.71
N ASP A 107 -0.13 15.26 4.71
CA ASP A 107 -0.81 16.53 4.99
C ASP A 107 -0.05 17.24 6.10
N TYR A 108 0.80 18.20 5.72
CA TYR A 108 1.71 18.87 6.62
C TYR A 108 1.11 20.16 7.22
N ASP A 109 1.22 20.27 8.55
CA ASP A 109 0.99 21.51 9.29
C ASP A 109 2.29 22.14 9.71
N TRP A 110 2.29 23.47 9.73
CA TRP A 110 3.39 24.25 10.28
C TRP A 110 3.32 24.30 11.81
N VAL A 111 4.40 23.84 12.46
CA VAL A 111 4.63 23.99 13.89
C VAL A 111 5.59 25.13 14.11
N SER A 112 5.14 26.18 14.80
CA SER A 112 5.94 27.39 15.05
C SER A 112 7.18 27.08 15.86
N GLY A 113 8.27 27.78 15.53
CA GLY A 113 9.47 27.77 16.32
C GLY A 113 9.33 28.44 17.69
N VAL A 114 10.36 28.36 18.46
CA VAL A 114 10.48 29.04 19.77
C VAL A 114 11.76 29.86 19.76
N ASP A 115 11.66 31.15 20.03
CA ASP A 115 12.84 32.02 20.08
C ASP A 115 13.77 31.67 21.26
N ALA A 116 15.09 31.74 21.00
CA ALA A 116 16.06 31.60 22.05
C ALA A 116 16.02 32.81 23.01
N THR A 117 16.09 32.53 24.30
CA THR A 117 16.27 33.54 25.37
C THR A 117 17.73 33.65 25.79
N CYS A 118 18.06 34.49 26.77
CA CYS A 118 19.40 34.57 27.28
C CYS A 118 19.90 33.25 27.90
N GLU A 119 19.00 32.44 28.48
CA GLU A 119 19.35 31.26 29.26
C GLU A 119 18.89 29.94 28.61
N LYS A 120 17.92 30.02 27.69
CA LYS A 120 17.34 28.84 27.06
C LYS A 120 17.52 28.90 25.54
N GLU A 121 17.84 27.75 24.97
CA GLU A 121 17.85 27.53 23.54
C GLU A 121 16.46 27.69 22.95
N GLY A 122 16.40 28.13 21.71
CA GLY A 122 15.22 28.13 20.89
C GLY A 122 15.26 27.01 19.85
N ARG A 123 14.32 27.02 18.95
CA ARG A 123 14.28 26.14 17.79
C ARG A 123 13.54 26.80 16.63
N THR A 124 13.91 26.45 15.41
CA THR A 124 13.17 26.86 14.20
C THR A 124 11.80 26.18 14.15
N GLY A 125 10.87 26.73 13.39
CA GLY A 125 9.64 26.04 13.04
C GLY A 125 9.92 24.88 12.07
N TYR A 126 8.96 23.97 11.94
CA TYR A 126 9.05 22.80 11.09
C TYR A 126 7.66 22.35 10.63
N TYR A 127 7.63 21.55 9.55
CA TYR A 127 6.40 20.92 9.07
C TYR A 127 6.23 19.53 9.66
N LYS A 128 5.04 19.22 10.16
CA LYS A 128 4.67 17.93 10.74
C LYS A 128 3.39 17.40 10.11
N CYS A 129 3.42 16.16 9.63
CA CYS A 129 2.22 15.53 9.08
C CYS A 129 1.16 15.32 10.17
N ARG A 130 -0.08 15.78 9.90
CA ARG A 130 -1.24 15.60 10.81
C ARG A 130 -1.58 14.15 11.06
N ASN A 131 -1.46 13.33 10.00
CA ASN A 131 -1.95 11.95 10.02
C ASN A 131 -0.97 10.97 10.67
N CYS A 132 0.34 11.10 10.40
CA CYS A 132 1.35 10.15 10.89
C CYS A 132 2.40 10.76 11.83
N GLY A 133 2.44 12.10 11.95
CA GLY A 133 3.40 12.79 12.81
C GLY A 133 4.83 12.88 12.26
N VAL A 134 5.08 12.36 11.06
CA VAL A 134 6.39 12.51 10.40
C VAL A 134 6.72 13.99 10.21
N VAL A 135 7.97 14.35 10.43
CA VAL A 135 8.50 15.70 10.26
C VAL A 135 9.27 15.73 8.93
N GLU A 136 8.97 16.73 8.08
CA GLU A 136 9.64 16.87 6.79
C GLU A 136 11.10 17.27 6.94
N GLU A 137 11.34 18.27 7.81
CA GLU A 137 12.68 18.72 8.18
C GLU A 137 12.77 18.85 9.71
N GLN A 138 13.89 18.43 10.29
CA GLN A 138 14.12 18.55 11.73
C GLN A 138 14.26 20.04 12.11
N ALA A 139 13.61 20.42 13.21
CA ALA A 139 13.80 21.75 13.76
C ALA A 139 15.26 21.98 14.15
N GLU A 140 15.86 23.08 13.69
CA GLU A 140 17.22 23.47 14.08
C GLU A 140 17.19 24.11 15.46
N VAL A 141 18.20 23.78 16.27
CA VAL A 141 18.40 24.41 17.57
C VAL A 141 19.00 25.81 17.40
N ILE A 142 18.35 26.80 18.01
CA ILE A 142 18.84 28.17 18.09
C ILE A 142 19.56 28.31 19.45
N PRO A 143 20.88 28.51 19.49
CA PRO A 143 21.60 28.62 20.74
C PRO A 143 21.06 29.74 21.65
N ALA A 144 21.17 29.56 22.97
CA ALA A 144 20.84 30.61 23.93
C ALA A 144 21.67 31.87 23.66
N LYS A 145 21.04 33.05 23.74
CA LYS A 145 21.66 34.34 23.38
C LYS A 145 22.77 34.77 24.35
N GLY A 146 22.79 34.18 25.54
CA GLY A 146 23.67 34.63 26.63
C GLY A 146 23.24 35.99 27.19
N HIS A 147 23.97 36.46 28.16
CA HIS A 147 23.73 37.76 28.77
C HIS A 147 24.75 38.79 28.26
N SER A 148 24.26 39.96 27.87
CA SER A 148 25.05 41.14 27.55
C SER A 148 24.85 42.18 28.64
N TYR A 149 25.77 42.22 29.58
CA TYR A 149 25.70 43.11 30.75
C TYR A 149 26.28 44.50 30.46
N TYR A 150 25.64 45.53 31.01
CA TYR A 150 26.16 46.88 31.11
C TYR A 150 25.99 47.39 32.54
N VAL A 151 26.87 48.31 32.96
CA VAL A 151 26.77 48.95 34.31
C VAL A 151 25.54 49.82 34.37
N ALA A 152 24.53 49.36 35.07
CA ALA A 152 23.28 50.09 35.24
C ALA A 152 23.32 51.09 36.38
N ASN A 153 24.08 50.78 37.44
CA ASN A 153 24.30 51.66 38.58
C ASN A 153 25.64 51.36 39.22
N ARG A 154 26.33 52.38 39.73
CA ARG A 154 27.58 52.25 40.41
C ARG A 154 27.69 53.25 41.57
N THR A 155 28.06 52.76 42.73
CA THR A 155 28.38 53.55 43.92
C THR A 155 29.85 53.28 44.21
N GLU A 156 30.68 54.34 44.20
CA GLU A 156 32.09 54.23 44.48
C GLU A 156 32.30 53.88 45.98
N PRO A 157 33.33 53.10 46.27
CA PRO A 157 33.72 52.83 47.67
C PRO A 157 34.29 54.05 48.35
N SER A 158 34.14 54.15 49.64
CA SER A 158 34.79 55.13 50.49
C SER A 158 35.86 54.47 51.36
N CYS A 159 36.56 55.28 52.21
CA CYS A 159 37.55 54.75 53.11
C CYS A 159 36.98 53.84 54.19
N THR A 160 35.67 53.84 54.38
CA THR A 160 34.98 53.09 55.48
C THR A 160 33.85 52.19 54.98
N GLU A 161 33.44 52.38 53.72
CA GLU A 161 32.27 51.64 53.16
C GLU A 161 32.62 51.06 51.79
N LYS A 162 32.18 49.80 51.56
CA LYS A 162 32.30 49.17 50.23
C LYS A 162 31.39 49.83 49.23
N GLY A 163 31.90 49.94 48.01
CA GLY A 163 31.08 50.35 46.87
C GLY A 163 30.23 49.21 46.32
N LYS A 164 29.35 49.53 45.37
CA LYS A 164 28.46 48.55 44.74
C LYS A 164 28.31 48.85 43.25
N GLU A 165 28.52 47.86 42.40
CA GLU A 165 28.20 47.93 40.98
C GLU A 165 27.06 46.97 40.67
N VAL A 166 26.07 47.46 39.92
CA VAL A 166 24.93 46.67 39.47
C VAL A 166 24.98 46.64 37.96
N ASP A 167 25.30 45.45 37.44
CA ASP A 167 25.27 45.14 36.01
C ASP A 167 23.86 44.63 35.63
N ARG A 168 23.32 45.16 34.52
CA ARG A 168 22.01 44.76 34.03
C ARG A 168 22.13 44.22 32.59
N CYS A 169 21.55 43.04 32.35
CA CYS A 169 21.51 42.51 31.00
C CYS A 169 20.56 43.31 30.07
N SER A 170 21.08 43.78 28.94
CA SER A 170 20.31 44.56 27.95
C SER A 170 19.16 43.78 27.30
N ASN A 171 19.27 42.44 27.26
CA ASN A 171 18.30 41.59 26.58
C ASN A 171 17.15 41.11 27.48
N CYS A 172 17.43 40.78 28.75
CA CYS A 172 16.44 40.20 29.65
C CYS A 172 16.23 40.96 30.94
N GLY A 173 17.03 42.00 31.19
CA GLY A 173 16.95 42.81 32.42
C GLY A 173 17.50 42.17 33.70
N LYS A 174 18.06 40.95 33.64
CA LYS A 174 18.67 40.28 34.80
C LYS A 174 19.80 41.15 35.34
N GLU A 175 19.79 41.34 36.68
CA GLU A 175 20.80 42.12 37.39
C GLU A 175 21.78 41.21 38.12
N VAL A 176 23.05 41.62 38.10
CA VAL A 176 24.14 41.01 38.89
C VAL A 176 24.79 42.13 39.66
N THR A 177 24.91 41.93 40.96
CA THR A 177 25.54 42.91 41.86
C THR A 177 26.93 42.46 42.21
N LYS A 178 27.89 43.36 42.10
CA LYS A 178 29.30 43.19 42.53
C LYS A 178 29.62 44.16 43.64
N GLU A 179 30.28 43.72 44.70
CA GLU A 179 30.84 44.60 45.70
C GLU A 179 32.19 45.11 45.25
N LEU A 180 32.41 46.39 45.47
CA LEU A 180 33.68 47.06 45.21
C LEU A 180 34.42 47.22 46.56
N LEU A 181 35.67 46.86 46.62
CA LEU A 181 36.46 46.97 47.84
C LEU A 181 36.68 48.43 48.25
N ALA A 182 36.72 48.69 49.55
CA ALA A 182 37.01 49.99 50.14
C ALA A 182 38.50 50.31 49.98
#